data_7ad80bc20d78becf802233524ce0c2a3
#
_entry.id   7ad80bc20d78becf802233524ce0c2a3
#
_cell.length_a   1.000
_cell.length_b   1.000
_cell.length_c   1.000
_cell.angle_alpha   90.00
_cell.angle_beta   90.00
_cell.angle_gamma   90.00
#
_symmetry.space_group_name_H-M   'P 1'
#
loop_
_entity.id
_entity.type
_entity.pdbx_description
1 polymer ?
#
loop_
_entity_poly.entity_id
_entity_poly.type
_entity_poly.pdbx_seq_one_letter_code
_entity_poly.pdbx_strand_id
1 'polypeptide(L)'
;MSRPVFRFAPSPNGALHLGHALSALTGFEMARRTGGRFLLRIEDIDTNRARPEFVQGIFDDLAWLGITWEEPVLKQSQHLADYRAAAARLLSLGVLYPCFATRHEIIAAADVSKLDPEGALIYPGLWRGRSDEDVERDYSQGKSYALRIDMQRAIDLVRNKLGGAALTFTEFDAAGTSHSSAAHSGVRSS
;
A
#
# COMPACT_ATOMS: atom_id res chain seq x y z
N MET A 1 -7.96 -25.09 -8.94
CA MET A 1 -7.93 -23.61 -8.80
C MET A 1 -7.60 -23.26 -7.38
N SER A 2 -6.74 -22.24 -7.13
CA SER A 2 -6.45 -21.78 -5.77
C SER A 2 -7.70 -21.13 -5.17
N ARG A 3 -7.94 -21.35 -3.88
CA ARG A 3 -9.03 -20.70 -3.16
C ARG A 3 -8.79 -19.19 -3.12
N PRO A 4 -9.76 -18.33 -3.43
CA PRO A 4 -9.57 -16.88 -3.35
C PRO A 4 -9.26 -16.44 -1.92
N VAL A 5 -8.46 -15.39 -1.79
CA VAL A 5 -8.03 -14.86 -0.49
C VAL A 5 -8.53 -13.43 -0.36
N PHE A 6 -9.26 -13.17 0.72
CA PHE A 6 -9.73 -11.86 1.12
C PHE A 6 -9.04 -11.43 2.40
N ARG A 7 -8.95 -10.14 2.63
CA ARG A 7 -8.23 -9.61 3.79
C ARG A 7 -8.87 -8.34 4.32
N PHE A 8 -8.91 -8.23 5.64
CA PHE A 8 -9.08 -6.95 6.33
C PHE A 8 -7.76 -6.57 7.01
N ALA A 9 -7.34 -5.32 6.89
CA ALA A 9 -6.01 -4.89 7.34
C ALA A 9 -6.06 -3.52 8.03
N PRO A 10 -6.64 -3.44 9.24
CA PRO A 10 -6.78 -2.19 9.96
C PRO A 10 -5.47 -1.73 10.61
N SER A 11 -5.28 -0.41 10.68
CA SER A 11 -4.22 0.20 11.48
C SER A 11 -4.75 0.50 12.90
N PRO A 12 -4.06 0.07 13.98
CA PRO A 12 -4.52 0.25 15.35
C PRO A 12 -4.19 1.65 15.89
N ASN A 13 -4.64 2.69 15.17
CA ASN A 13 -4.42 4.11 15.49
C ASN A 13 -5.61 4.75 16.22
N GLY A 14 -6.68 4.00 16.44
CA GLY A 14 -7.93 4.39 17.07
C GLY A 14 -8.94 3.23 17.04
N ALA A 15 -10.11 3.45 17.61
CA ALA A 15 -11.21 2.49 17.55
C ALA A 15 -11.73 2.32 16.11
N LEU A 16 -12.28 1.14 15.81
CA LEU A 16 -12.96 0.91 14.55
C LEU A 16 -14.25 1.77 14.46
N HIS A 17 -14.67 2.08 13.25
CA HIS A 17 -15.91 2.78 12.96
C HIS A 17 -16.71 2.04 11.88
N LEU A 18 -17.90 2.49 11.56
CA LEU A 18 -18.81 1.81 10.62
C LEU A 18 -18.19 1.54 9.25
N GLY A 19 -17.32 2.43 8.74
CA GLY A 19 -16.62 2.20 7.49
C GLY A 19 -15.65 1.00 7.56
N HIS A 20 -14.98 0.81 8.69
CA HIS A 20 -14.14 -0.36 8.94
C HIS A 20 -14.98 -1.64 9.03
N ALA A 21 -16.12 -1.58 9.74
CA ALA A 21 -17.05 -2.70 9.85
C ALA A 21 -17.59 -3.12 8.46
N LEU A 22 -18.00 -2.16 7.64
CA LEU A 22 -18.45 -2.42 6.27
C LEU A 22 -17.36 -3.11 5.43
N SER A 23 -16.14 -2.60 5.48
CA SER A 23 -15.01 -3.18 4.74
C SER A 23 -14.70 -4.61 5.19
N ALA A 24 -14.70 -4.86 6.51
CA ALA A 24 -14.44 -6.18 7.07
C ALA A 24 -15.54 -7.17 6.70
N LEU A 25 -16.82 -6.79 6.87
CA LEU A 25 -17.99 -7.61 6.53
C LEU A 25 -18.04 -7.93 5.04
N THR A 26 -17.75 -6.96 4.17
CA THR A 26 -17.71 -7.18 2.72
C THR A 26 -16.67 -8.25 2.36
N GLY A 27 -15.44 -8.11 2.85
CA GLY A 27 -14.39 -9.10 2.58
C GLY A 27 -14.69 -10.48 3.17
N PHE A 28 -15.24 -10.52 4.38
CA PHE A 28 -15.62 -11.77 5.05
C PHE A 28 -16.75 -12.49 4.31
N GLU A 29 -17.80 -11.77 3.91
CA GLU A 29 -18.93 -12.35 3.17
C GLU A 29 -18.50 -12.84 1.79
N MET A 30 -17.62 -12.12 1.09
CA MET A 30 -17.05 -12.57 -0.17
C MET A 30 -16.24 -13.86 0.00
N ALA A 31 -15.43 -13.96 1.06
CA ALA A 31 -14.71 -15.20 1.37
C ALA A 31 -15.69 -16.36 1.60
N ARG A 32 -16.74 -16.13 2.39
CA ARG A 32 -17.76 -17.14 2.68
C ARG A 32 -18.49 -17.62 1.41
N ARG A 33 -18.94 -16.70 0.55
CA ARG A 33 -19.69 -17.02 -0.70
C ARG A 33 -18.85 -17.78 -1.70
N THR A 34 -17.55 -17.48 -1.78
CA THR A 34 -16.64 -18.10 -2.77
C THR A 34 -15.93 -19.34 -2.24
N GLY A 35 -16.17 -19.76 -1.00
CA GLY A 35 -15.38 -20.79 -0.33
C GLY A 35 -13.91 -20.40 -0.17
N GLY A 36 -13.64 -19.08 -0.16
CA GLY A 36 -12.31 -18.49 -0.04
C GLY A 36 -11.77 -18.51 1.39
N ARG A 37 -10.68 -17.79 1.57
CA ARG A 37 -10.00 -17.57 2.85
C ARG A 37 -10.19 -16.12 3.28
N PHE A 38 -10.35 -15.87 4.57
CA PHE A 38 -10.37 -14.53 5.12
C PHE A 38 -9.23 -14.35 6.11
N LEU A 39 -8.36 -13.39 5.84
CA LEU A 39 -7.16 -13.09 6.62
C LEU A 39 -7.32 -11.76 7.35
N LEU A 40 -6.79 -11.69 8.56
CA LEU A 40 -6.63 -10.45 9.30
C LEU A 40 -5.15 -10.09 9.35
N ARG A 41 -4.82 -8.81 9.09
CA ARG A 41 -3.49 -8.26 9.28
C ARG A 41 -3.57 -6.98 10.10
N ILE A 42 -2.74 -6.86 11.11
CA ILE A 42 -2.61 -5.63 11.91
C ILE A 42 -1.52 -4.76 11.30
N GLU A 43 -1.88 -3.54 10.88
CA GLU A 43 -0.95 -2.58 10.29
C GLU A 43 -0.40 -1.63 11.35
N ASP A 44 0.44 -2.17 12.22
CA ASP A 44 1.03 -1.52 13.39
C ASP A 44 2.47 -0.99 13.14
N ILE A 45 2.80 -0.69 11.89
CA ILE A 45 4.13 -0.21 11.49
C ILE A 45 4.43 1.18 12.06
N ASP A 46 3.42 2.03 12.26
CA ASP A 46 3.56 3.32 12.96
C ASP A 46 3.47 3.10 14.47
N THR A 47 4.60 2.75 15.06
CA THR A 47 4.71 2.46 16.50
C THR A 47 4.37 3.63 17.42
N ASN A 48 4.36 4.88 16.91
CA ASN A 48 3.99 6.05 17.69
C ASN A 48 2.48 6.17 17.90
N ARG A 49 1.68 5.67 16.95
CA ARG A 49 0.21 5.73 17.00
C ARG A 49 -0.45 4.39 17.29
N ALA A 50 0.23 3.28 16.97
CA ALA A 50 -0.27 1.95 17.26
C ALA A 50 -0.27 1.70 18.77
N ARG A 51 -1.42 1.30 19.32
CA ARG A 51 -1.60 1.02 20.74
C ARG A 51 -2.17 -0.36 20.98
N PRO A 52 -1.69 -1.08 22.02
CA PRO A 52 -2.18 -2.42 22.33
C PRO A 52 -3.70 -2.49 22.55
N GLU A 53 -4.28 -1.47 23.18
CA GLU A 53 -5.72 -1.38 23.42
C GLU A 53 -6.54 -1.30 22.12
N PHE A 54 -6.02 -0.63 21.09
CA PHE A 54 -6.68 -0.59 19.77
C PHE A 54 -6.51 -1.91 19.01
N VAL A 55 -5.38 -2.60 19.18
CA VAL A 55 -5.21 -3.95 18.62
C VAL A 55 -6.23 -4.90 19.24
N GLN A 56 -6.41 -4.88 20.57
CA GLN A 56 -7.41 -5.71 21.24
C GLN A 56 -8.83 -5.31 20.81
N GLY A 57 -9.13 -4.01 20.74
CA GLY A 57 -10.42 -3.52 20.26
C GLY A 57 -10.77 -4.00 18.84
N ILE A 58 -9.79 -4.11 17.94
CA ILE A 58 -10.01 -4.69 16.60
C ILE A 58 -10.49 -6.15 16.72
N PHE A 59 -9.87 -6.96 17.53
CA PHE A 59 -10.28 -8.36 17.72
C PHE A 59 -11.68 -8.45 18.33
N ASP A 60 -11.96 -7.64 19.35
CA ASP A 60 -13.23 -7.63 20.07
C ASP A 60 -14.38 -7.19 19.16
N ASP A 61 -14.18 -6.10 18.38
CA ASP A 61 -15.17 -5.57 17.44
C ASP A 61 -15.46 -6.56 16.30
N LEU A 62 -14.44 -7.21 15.74
CA LEU A 62 -14.62 -8.21 14.69
C LEU A 62 -15.34 -9.45 15.21
N ALA A 63 -14.99 -9.90 16.41
CA ALA A 63 -15.69 -11.02 17.06
C ALA A 63 -17.16 -10.69 17.35
N TRP A 64 -17.44 -9.47 17.83
CA TRP A 64 -18.81 -8.99 18.05
C TRP A 64 -19.63 -8.95 16.76
N LEU A 65 -19.01 -8.61 15.61
CA LEU A 65 -19.62 -8.66 14.29
C LEU A 65 -19.82 -10.09 13.75
N GLY A 66 -19.36 -11.12 14.49
CA GLY A 66 -19.42 -12.51 14.02
C GLY A 66 -18.41 -12.86 12.94
N ILE A 67 -17.39 -12.02 12.75
CA ILE A 67 -16.32 -12.24 11.78
C ILE A 67 -15.27 -13.16 12.39
N THR A 68 -14.88 -14.19 11.64
CA THR A 68 -13.77 -15.09 11.99
C THR A 68 -12.67 -14.97 10.94
N TRP A 69 -11.44 -15.22 11.33
CA TRP A 69 -10.25 -15.13 10.45
C TRP A 69 -9.32 -16.31 10.69
N GLU A 70 -8.38 -16.50 9.77
CA GLU A 70 -7.36 -17.53 9.89
C GLU A 70 -6.19 -17.05 10.77
N GLU A 71 -5.68 -17.94 11.60
CA GLU A 71 -4.49 -17.72 12.42
C GLU A 71 -3.23 -18.30 11.73
N PRO A 72 -2.04 -17.77 12.01
CA PRO A 72 -1.76 -16.64 12.89
C PRO A 72 -2.06 -15.30 12.23
N VAL A 73 -2.50 -14.30 13.01
CA VAL A 73 -2.66 -12.92 12.54
C VAL A 73 -1.29 -12.29 12.31
N LEU A 74 -1.05 -11.81 11.09
CA LEU A 74 0.19 -11.09 10.77
C LEU A 74 0.15 -9.68 11.37
N LYS A 75 1.20 -9.32 12.12
CA LYS A 75 1.46 -7.96 12.60
C LYS A 75 2.64 -7.37 11.83
N GLN A 76 2.45 -6.24 11.15
CA GLN A 76 3.49 -5.66 10.30
C GLN A 76 4.76 -5.31 11.06
N SER A 77 4.66 -4.85 12.31
CA SER A 77 5.80 -4.51 13.16
C SER A 77 6.77 -5.69 13.36
N GLN A 78 6.30 -6.92 13.26
CA GLN A 78 7.11 -8.13 13.41
C GLN A 78 7.85 -8.53 12.13
N HIS A 79 7.55 -7.87 10.99
CA HIS A 79 8.06 -8.19 9.65
C HIS A 79 8.92 -7.09 9.03
N LEU A 80 9.47 -6.18 9.83
CA LEU A 80 10.29 -5.07 9.33
C LEU A 80 11.54 -5.53 8.58
N ALA A 81 12.12 -6.68 8.96
CA ALA A 81 13.25 -7.25 8.24
C ALA A 81 12.88 -7.67 6.82
N ASP A 82 11.71 -8.30 6.66
CA ASP A 82 11.19 -8.73 5.36
C ASP A 82 10.92 -7.53 4.45
N TYR A 83 10.35 -6.46 5.02
CA TYR A 83 10.09 -5.22 4.27
C TYR A 83 11.38 -4.52 3.86
N ARG A 84 12.42 -4.51 4.72
CA ARG A 84 13.74 -3.98 4.35
C ARG A 84 14.38 -4.78 3.22
N ALA A 85 14.30 -6.11 3.27
CA ALA A 85 14.80 -6.97 2.20
C ALA A 85 14.05 -6.73 0.89
N ALA A 86 12.73 -6.59 0.93
CA ALA A 86 11.92 -6.25 -0.24
C ALA A 86 12.29 -4.87 -0.80
N ALA A 87 12.46 -3.85 0.04
CA ALA A 87 12.88 -2.51 -0.37
C ALA A 87 14.27 -2.53 -1.01
N ALA A 88 15.24 -3.27 -0.43
CA ALA A 88 16.57 -3.43 -1.01
C ALA A 88 16.52 -4.07 -2.40
N ARG A 89 15.67 -5.08 -2.59
CA ARG A 89 15.44 -5.69 -3.90
C ARG A 89 14.85 -4.69 -4.91
N LEU A 90 13.88 -3.86 -4.49
CA LEU A 90 13.30 -2.85 -5.37
C LEU A 90 14.30 -1.74 -5.71
N LEU A 91 15.19 -1.37 -4.78
CA LEU A 91 16.31 -0.47 -5.04
C LEU A 91 17.27 -1.06 -6.09
N SER A 92 17.64 -2.34 -5.97
CA SER A 92 18.52 -3.00 -6.95
C SER A 92 17.90 -3.12 -8.34
N LEU A 93 16.57 -3.11 -8.44
CA LEU A 93 15.85 -3.05 -9.72
C LEU A 93 15.73 -1.61 -10.28
N GLY A 94 16.21 -0.61 -9.55
CA GLY A 94 16.14 0.79 -9.94
C GLY A 94 14.74 1.39 -9.94
N VAL A 95 13.76 0.72 -9.31
CA VAL A 95 12.38 1.22 -9.21
C VAL A 95 12.11 2.03 -7.94
N LEU A 96 13.00 1.96 -6.94
CA LEU A 96 13.00 2.85 -5.78
C LEU A 96 14.17 3.82 -5.86
N TYR A 97 13.99 4.99 -5.27
CA TYR A 97 15.03 5.99 -5.09
C TYR A 97 14.88 6.71 -3.74
N PRO A 98 15.97 7.17 -3.10
CA PRO A 98 15.90 7.96 -1.89
C PRO A 98 15.42 9.37 -2.20
N CYS A 99 14.60 9.92 -1.31
CA CYS A 99 14.11 11.29 -1.37
C CYS A 99 14.39 11.99 -0.05
N PHE A 100 15.28 12.94 -0.05
CA PHE A 100 15.67 13.73 1.12
C PHE A 100 14.83 15.02 1.28
N ALA A 101 13.92 15.30 0.34
CA ALA A 101 13.07 16.47 0.43
C ALA A 101 12.11 16.36 1.62
N THR A 102 12.04 17.41 2.38
CA THR A 102 11.08 17.59 3.47
C THR A 102 9.66 17.75 2.93
N ARG A 103 8.66 17.53 3.79
CA ARG A 103 7.26 17.77 3.41
C ARG A 103 7.02 19.22 2.97
N HIS A 104 7.68 20.19 3.61
CA HIS A 104 7.57 21.61 3.25
C HIS A 104 8.11 21.88 1.84
N GLU A 105 9.30 21.37 1.51
CA GLU A 105 9.90 21.52 0.17
C GLU A 105 9.02 20.86 -0.92
N ILE A 106 8.44 19.70 -0.62
CA ILE A 106 7.53 19.01 -1.55
C ILE A 106 6.29 19.87 -1.82
N ILE A 107 5.67 20.42 -0.77
CA ILE A 107 4.48 21.28 -0.92
C ILE A 107 4.83 22.57 -1.67
N ALA A 108 5.96 23.19 -1.35
CA ALA A 108 6.41 24.43 -1.99
C ALA A 108 6.70 24.26 -3.50
N ALA A 109 7.13 23.06 -3.92
CA ALA A 109 7.44 22.76 -5.32
C ALA A 109 6.26 22.11 -6.08
N ALA A 110 5.20 21.71 -5.38
CA ALA A 110 4.06 21.04 -6.00
C ALA A 110 3.20 22.04 -6.81
N ASP A 111 2.69 21.56 -7.93
CA ASP A 111 1.71 22.28 -8.73
C ASP A 111 0.32 22.11 -8.06
N VAL A 112 -0.19 23.17 -7.46
CA VAL A 112 -1.49 23.16 -6.76
C VAL A 112 -2.68 22.90 -7.68
N SER A 113 -2.52 23.02 -8.99
CA SER A 113 -3.55 22.69 -9.98
C SER A 113 -3.62 21.20 -10.31
N LYS A 114 -2.59 20.43 -9.89
CA LYS A 114 -2.47 18.98 -10.16
C LYS A 114 -2.67 18.20 -8.87
N LEU A 115 -3.86 17.64 -8.75
CA LEU A 115 -4.24 16.79 -7.63
C LEU A 115 -4.39 15.35 -8.11
N ASP A 116 -4.14 14.41 -7.20
CA ASP A 116 -4.51 13.01 -7.42
C ASP A 116 -6.04 12.82 -7.30
N PRO A 117 -6.58 11.63 -7.61
CA PRO A 117 -8.01 11.35 -7.51
C PRO A 117 -8.60 11.56 -6.10
N GLU A 118 -7.77 11.54 -5.06
CA GLU A 118 -8.16 11.73 -3.66
C GLU A 118 -8.01 13.20 -3.21
N GLY A 119 -7.56 14.08 -4.12
CA GLY A 119 -7.38 15.51 -3.85
C GLY A 119 -6.05 15.87 -3.18
N ALA A 120 -5.09 14.96 -3.11
CA ALA A 120 -3.76 15.25 -2.60
C ALA A 120 -2.83 15.80 -3.68
N LEU A 121 -1.87 16.64 -3.27
CA LEU A 121 -0.85 17.20 -4.18
C LEU A 121 0.04 16.09 -4.76
N ILE A 122 0.18 16.08 -6.07
CA ILE A 122 1.09 15.14 -6.76
C ILE A 122 2.53 15.51 -6.45
N TYR A 123 3.34 14.52 -6.08
CA TYR A 123 4.76 14.71 -5.82
C TYR A 123 5.51 15.24 -7.05
N PRO A 124 6.21 16.40 -6.97
CA PRO A 124 6.80 17.07 -8.14
C PRO A 124 8.07 16.41 -8.68
N GLY A 125 8.52 15.31 -8.09
CA GLY A 125 9.68 14.57 -8.61
C GLY A 125 11.05 15.13 -8.18
N LEU A 126 11.16 15.93 -7.12
CA LEU A 126 12.37 16.65 -6.70
C LEU A 126 13.65 15.78 -6.63
N TRP A 127 13.50 14.51 -6.27
CA TRP A 127 14.62 13.57 -6.14
C TRP A 127 14.63 12.46 -7.20
N ARG A 128 13.66 12.45 -8.10
CA ARG A 128 13.64 11.47 -9.19
C ARG A 128 14.75 11.79 -10.20
N GLY A 129 15.62 10.82 -10.45
CA GLY A 129 16.72 10.97 -11.41
C GLY A 129 17.87 11.85 -10.93
N ARG A 130 18.00 12.12 -9.64
CA ARG A 130 19.19 12.76 -9.06
C ARG A 130 20.41 11.88 -9.26
N SER A 131 21.58 12.52 -9.38
CA SER A 131 22.85 11.83 -9.54
C SER A 131 23.24 11.05 -8.28
N ASP A 132 24.05 10.02 -8.45
CA ASP A 132 24.61 9.26 -7.31
C ASP A 132 25.44 10.16 -6.38
N GLU A 133 26.09 11.18 -6.92
CA GLU A 133 26.86 12.16 -6.16
C GLU A 133 25.96 13.00 -5.23
N ASP A 134 24.79 13.45 -5.71
CA ASP A 134 23.82 14.18 -4.90
C ASP A 134 23.26 13.30 -3.78
N VAL A 135 22.97 12.04 -4.09
CA VAL A 135 22.47 11.06 -3.13
C VAL A 135 23.51 10.77 -2.06
N GLU A 136 24.75 10.49 -2.45
CA GLU A 136 25.84 10.18 -1.52
C GLU A 136 26.17 11.36 -0.63
N ARG A 137 26.20 12.58 -1.17
CA ARG A 137 26.40 13.82 -0.39
C ARG A 137 25.36 13.94 0.73
N ASP A 138 24.09 13.70 0.45
CA ASP A 138 23.02 13.87 1.44
C ASP A 138 22.97 12.68 2.43
N TYR A 139 23.37 11.49 2.01
CA TYR A 139 23.62 10.35 2.91
C TYR A 139 24.78 10.64 3.88
N SER A 140 25.91 11.15 3.38
CA SER A 140 27.09 11.44 4.20
C SER A 140 26.84 12.57 5.23
N GLN A 141 25.88 13.45 4.96
CA GLN A 141 25.40 14.47 5.90
C GLN A 141 24.42 13.92 6.94
N GLY A 142 24.08 12.64 6.92
CA GLY A 142 23.15 12.03 7.85
C GLY A 142 21.70 12.51 7.70
N LYS A 143 21.31 13.05 6.55
CA LYS A 143 19.94 13.50 6.32
C LYS A 143 18.96 12.35 6.33
N SER A 144 17.82 12.54 6.95
CA SER A 144 16.70 11.61 6.88
C SER A 144 16.11 11.56 5.47
N TYR A 145 15.70 10.40 5.03
CA TYR A 145 15.11 10.21 3.71
C TYR A 145 13.93 9.25 3.75
N ALA A 146 13.08 9.33 2.74
CA ALA A 146 12.06 8.34 2.43
C ALA A 146 12.40 7.64 1.11
N LEU A 147 12.10 6.35 1.02
CA LEU A 147 12.15 5.64 -0.26
C LEU A 147 10.87 5.93 -1.05
N ARG A 148 11.03 6.36 -2.30
CA ARG A 148 9.91 6.59 -3.22
C ARG A 148 10.01 5.67 -4.41
N ILE A 149 8.86 5.26 -4.92
CA ILE A 149 8.78 4.45 -6.14
C ILE A 149 8.78 5.35 -7.39
N ASP A 150 9.57 4.98 -8.38
CA ASP A 150 9.42 5.48 -9.74
C ASP A 150 8.39 4.62 -10.47
N MET A 151 7.15 5.09 -10.50
CA MET A 151 6.04 4.35 -11.08
C MET A 151 6.23 4.08 -12.57
N GLN A 152 6.84 5.00 -13.33
CA GLN A 152 7.08 4.78 -14.75
C GLN A 152 8.04 3.60 -14.96
N ARG A 153 9.18 3.60 -14.25
CA ARG A 153 10.14 2.49 -14.29
C ARG A 153 9.53 1.18 -13.82
N ALA A 154 8.71 1.21 -12.78
CA ALA A 154 8.04 0.02 -12.28
C ALA A 154 7.07 -0.56 -13.33
N ILE A 155 6.27 0.28 -13.99
CA ILE A 155 5.35 -0.11 -15.04
C ILE A 155 6.12 -0.71 -16.24
N ASP A 156 7.18 -0.05 -16.68
CA ASP A 156 7.98 -0.51 -17.81
C ASP A 156 8.65 -1.86 -17.52
N LEU A 157 9.17 -2.04 -16.31
CA LEU A 157 9.75 -3.32 -15.88
C LEU A 157 8.71 -4.45 -15.87
N VAL A 158 7.50 -4.17 -15.38
CA VAL A 158 6.41 -5.17 -15.37
C VAL A 158 5.95 -5.48 -16.79
N ARG A 159 5.75 -4.47 -17.65
CA ARG A 159 5.37 -4.67 -19.06
C ARG A 159 6.39 -5.54 -19.80
N ASN A 160 7.69 -5.26 -19.60
CA ASN A 160 8.74 -6.07 -20.21
C ASN A 160 8.70 -7.52 -19.73
N LYS A 161 8.48 -7.75 -18.43
CA LYS A 161 8.35 -9.11 -17.88
C LYS A 161 7.12 -9.86 -18.39
N LEU A 162 6.04 -9.17 -18.69
CA LEU A 162 4.79 -9.73 -19.21
C LEU A 162 4.79 -9.85 -20.74
N GLY A 163 5.90 -9.54 -21.42
CA GLY A 163 5.96 -9.56 -22.89
C GLY A 163 4.95 -8.62 -23.56
N GLY A 164 4.62 -7.51 -22.89
CA GLY A 164 3.64 -6.53 -23.36
C GLY A 164 2.18 -6.83 -23.00
N ALA A 165 1.89 -7.93 -22.32
CA ALA A 165 0.53 -8.21 -21.85
C ALA A 165 0.08 -7.17 -20.81
N ALA A 166 -1.20 -6.81 -20.84
CA ALA A 166 -1.77 -5.90 -19.85
C ALA A 166 -1.89 -6.57 -18.48
N LEU A 167 -1.60 -5.81 -17.42
CA LEU A 167 -2.02 -6.19 -16.07
C LEU A 167 -3.53 -6.04 -15.98
N THR A 168 -4.20 -7.09 -15.56
CA THR A 168 -5.65 -7.09 -15.34
C THR A 168 -5.95 -7.45 -13.89
N PHE A 169 -7.07 -6.96 -13.40
CA PHE A 169 -7.64 -7.34 -12.11
C PHE A 169 -9.15 -7.55 -12.26
N THR A 170 -9.72 -8.30 -11.34
CA THR A 170 -11.16 -8.58 -11.32
C THR A 170 -11.81 -7.73 -10.26
N GLU A 171 -12.79 -6.93 -10.66
CA GLU A 171 -13.66 -6.17 -9.76
C GLU A 171 -14.98 -6.91 -9.61
N PHE A 172 -15.58 -6.80 -8.42
CA PHE A 172 -16.90 -7.30 -8.14
C PHE A 172 -17.80 -6.12 -7.79
N ASP A 173 -18.95 -6.03 -8.43
CA ASP A 173 -19.97 -5.06 -8.06
C ASP A 173 -20.74 -5.48 -6.79
N ALA A 174 -21.65 -4.62 -6.33
CA ALA A 174 -22.46 -4.90 -5.14
C ALA A 174 -23.38 -6.13 -5.30
N ALA A 175 -23.69 -6.53 -6.54
CA ALA A 175 -24.46 -7.74 -6.84
C ALA A 175 -23.58 -9.00 -6.90
N GLY A 176 -22.25 -8.86 -6.83
CA GLY A 176 -21.29 -9.94 -6.92
C GLY A 176 -20.94 -10.34 -8.34
N THR A 177 -21.30 -9.53 -9.33
CA THR A 177 -20.91 -9.73 -10.73
C THR A 177 -19.46 -9.35 -10.92
N SER A 178 -18.68 -10.21 -11.58
CA SER A 178 -17.26 -9.96 -11.82
C SER A 178 -17.04 -9.24 -13.14
N HIS A 179 -16.18 -8.23 -13.11
CA HIS A 179 -15.71 -7.48 -14.27
C HIS A 179 -14.18 -7.55 -14.34
N SER A 180 -13.64 -7.87 -15.51
CA SER A 180 -12.18 -7.81 -15.70
C SER A 180 -11.81 -6.41 -16.17
N SER A 181 -11.02 -5.70 -15.35
CA SER A 181 -10.52 -4.37 -15.65
C SER A 181 -9.02 -4.42 -15.95
N ALA A 182 -8.59 -3.74 -17.01
CA ALA A 182 -7.17 -3.53 -17.25
C ALA A 182 -6.63 -2.47 -16.30
N ALA A 183 -5.47 -2.74 -15.68
CA ALA A 183 -4.76 -1.72 -14.94
C ALA A 183 -4.31 -0.62 -15.92
N HIS A 184 -5.02 0.49 -15.94
CA HIS A 184 -4.64 1.65 -16.72
C HIS A 184 -3.45 2.32 -16.00
N SER A 185 -2.36 2.50 -16.75
CA SER A 185 -1.30 3.39 -16.32
C SER A 185 -1.88 4.81 -16.33
N GLY A 186 -2.30 5.30 -15.18
CA GLY A 186 -2.82 6.67 -15.03
C GLY A 186 -1.79 7.77 -15.20
N VAL A 187 -0.72 7.52 -15.98
CA VAL A 187 0.20 8.53 -16.46
C VAL A 187 -0.41 9.11 -17.73
N ARG A 188 -1.30 10.07 -17.57
CA ARG A 188 -1.60 10.98 -18.67
C ARG A 188 -0.33 11.77 -18.94
N SER A 189 0.33 11.48 -20.07
CA SER A 189 1.31 12.37 -20.66
C SER A 189 0.63 13.71 -20.96
N SER A 190 0.96 14.73 -20.22
CA SER A 190 0.76 16.13 -20.57
C SER A 190 2.06 16.68 -21.11
#